data_a768d4b8ccfc34ce7cfe5877da51fa8a
#
_entry.id   a768d4b8ccfc34ce7cfe5877da51fa8a
#
_cell.length_a   1.000
_cell.length_b   1.000
_cell.length_c   1.000
_cell.angle_alpha   90.00
_cell.angle_beta   90.00
_cell.angle_gamma   90.00
#
_symmetry.space_group_name_H-M   'P 1'
#
loop_
_entity.id
_entity.type
_entity.pdbx_description
1 polymer ?
#
loop_
_entity_poly.entity_id
_entity_poly.type
_entity_poly.pdbx_seq_one_letter_code
_entity_poly.pdbx_strand_id
1 'polypeptide(L)'
;MKKSIFLAVAFIALLCSCNSNKFKVSGTVEGAGDTTTLYLETSVNGNWLFVDSVVTSGGNFSFSEEAPQYPNIYRLGYRNENIYFPIDSIDNIEINTTLAGFANDYTMRGSDNAVKMMKIDKQAAKFAKAGDTSSDAYLKWKDQLSHDLVKDPAGIVSFYLINKYIGNKPLYDPLDNKDFKIIGAVANAFANFRQNDPRTSYMVDTFKQGLIRRRMESNQRDTIVATEALLIDIKLQDKKGKMQSLQEVASQGNVVVLNFTMQNQQFSPALNRLLNDVYNKYKSRGLEIFQVSLDDNEAQWMQAVANLPWITVRDPNGEYSVNAGAYNVTTIPLAFIIGRNGEIVERVSNIEQLDAIVAKYL
;
A
#
# COMPACT_ATOMS: atom_id res chain seq x y z
N MET A 1 17.54 -83.12 8.39
CA MET A 1 16.58 -82.07 8.58
C MET A 1 17.34 -80.73 8.70
N LYS A 2 17.47 -80.00 7.59
CA LYS A 2 18.20 -78.72 7.56
C LYS A 2 17.10 -77.58 7.55
N LYS A 3 17.09 -76.81 8.60
CA LYS A 3 16.23 -75.61 8.71
C LYS A 3 16.96 -74.45 8.05
N SER A 4 16.42 -73.95 6.95
CA SER A 4 16.91 -72.74 6.30
C SER A 4 16.22 -71.54 6.99
N ILE A 5 17.02 -70.66 7.53
CA ILE A 5 16.56 -69.37 8.10
C ILE A 5 16.60 -68.34 6.96
N PHE A 6 15.43 -67.85 6.52
CA PHE A 6 15.30 -66.68 5.61
C PHE A 6 15.48 -65.41 6.44
N LEU A 7 16.56 -64.71 6.19
CA LEU A 7 16.81 -63.38 6.75
C LEU A 7 16.14 -62.33 5.83
N ALA A 8 14.98 -61.80 6.26
CA ALA A 8 14.32 -60.70 5.57
C ALA A 8 15.04 -59.40 5.94
N VAL A 9 15.82 -58.85 5.02
CA VAL A 9 16.39 -57.52 5.12
C VAL A 9 15.32 -56.51 4.77
N ALA A 10 14.73 -55.86 5.78
CA ALA A 10 13.81 -54.73 5.59
C ALA A 10 14.66 -53.51 5.20
N PHE A 11 14.56 -53.11 3.93
CA PHE A 11 15.13 -51.86 3.42
C PHE A 11 14.23 -50.71 3.87
N ILE A 12 14.56 -50.09 5.00
CA ILE A 12 13.91 -48.86 5.44
C ILE A 12 14.45 -47.73 4.54
N ALA A 13 13.66 -47.40 3.53
CA ALA A 13 13.87 -46.15 2.77
C ALA A 13 13.57 -44.98 3.71
N LEU A 14 14.62 -44.40 4.28
CA LEU A 14 14.55 -43.08 4.92
C LEU A 14 14.18 -42.06 3.83
N LEU A 15 12.91 -41.76 3.74
CA LEU A 15 12.43 -40.55 3.07
C LEU A 15 12.96 -39.36 3.88
N CYS A 16 14.19 -38.91 3.58
CA CYS A 16 14.58 -37.55 3.92
C CYS A 16 13.62 -36.61 3.15
N SER A 17 12.53 -36.24 3.79
CA SER A 17 11.77 -35.06 3.40
C SER A 17 12.70 -33.88 3.69
N CYS A 18 13.56 -33.53 2.73
CA CYS A 18 14.15 -32.21 2.67
C CYS A 18 13.00 -31.22 2.53
N ASN A 19 12.61 -30.59 3.63
CA ASN A 19 11.81 -29.39 3.62
C ASN A 19 12.68 -28.31 2.98
N SER A 20 12.77 -28.30 1.65
CA SER A 20 13.51 -27.28 0.93
C SER A 20 12.71 -25.99 1.04
N ASN A 21 13.25 -25.03 1.80
CA ASN A 21 12.71 -23.65 1.87
C ASN A 21 13.02 -22.93 0.55
N LYS A 22 12.54 -23.49 -0.57
CA LYS A 22 12.81 -23.02 -1.92
C LYS A 22 11.52 -22.74 -2.67
N PHE A 23 11.50 -21.61 -3.36
CA PHE A 23 10.49 -21.39 -4.39
C PHE A 23 10.94 -21.97 -5.72
N LYS A 24 10.00 -22.17 -6.63
CA LYS A 24 10.26 -22.68 -7.98
C LYS A 24 9.58 -21.79 -9.03
N VAL A 25 10.32 -21.54 -10.12
CA VAL A 25 9.78 -20.88 -11.31
C VAL A 25 10.08 -21.78 -12.50
N SER A 26 9.05 -22.27 -13.18
CA SER A 26 9.23 -23.21 -14.29
C SER A 26 8.23 -22.95 -15.39
N GLY A 27 8.43 -23.53 -16.56
CA GLY A 27 7.50 -23.41 -17.66
C GLY A 27 8.12 -23.65 -19.02
N THR A 28 7.46 -23.13 -20.05
CA THR A 28 7.85 -23.33 -21.46
C THR A 28 7.97 -22.00 -22.20
N VAL A 29 8.94 -21.93 -23.11
CA VAL A 29 9.11 -20.85 -24.07
C VAL A 29 9.01 -21.47 -25.47
N GLU A 30 7.83 -21.41 -26.06
CA GLU A 30 7.61 -21.93 -27.41
C GLU A 30 8.50 -21.21 -28.43
N GLY A 31 9.16 -21.97 -29.29
CA GLY A 31 10.12 -21.46 -30.28
C GLY A 31 11.52 -21.23 -29.70
N ALA A 32 11.76 -21.48 -28.42
CA ALA A 32 13.10 -21.45 -27.85
C ALA A 32 13.87 -22.73 -28.21
N GLY A 33 15.14 -22.55 -28.65
CA GLY A 33 16.08 -23.66 -28.85
C GLY A 33 16.92 -23.93 -27.61
N ASP A 34 17.70 -25.00 -27.64
CA ASP A 34 18.59 -25.43 -26.53
C ASP A 34 19.77 -24.48 -26.24
N THR A 35 19.78 -23.29 -26.83
CA THR A 35 20.76 -22.21 -26.59
C THR A 35 20.12 -20.93 -26.04
N THR A 36 18.83 -20.94 -25.78
CA THR A 36 18.12 -19.75 -25.28
C THR A 36 18.36 -19.63 -23.78
N THR A 37 19.01 -18.55 -23.37
CA THR A 37 19.26 -18.25 -21.96
C THR A 37 18.18 -17.33 -21.41
N LEU A 38 17.59 -17.74 -20.28
CA LEU A 38 16.66 -16.93 -19.50
C LEU A 38 17.34 -16.50 -18.20
N TYR A 39 16.96 -15.34 -17.71
CA TYR A 39 17.51 -14.73 -16.50
C TYR A 39 16.42 -14.56 -15.47
N LEU A 40 16.72 -14.94 -14.23
CA LEU A 40 15.90 -14.65 -13.07
C LEU A 40 16.54 -13.50 -12.30
N GLU A 41 15.76 -12.46 -12.05
CA GLU A 41 16.22 -11.29 -11.32
C GLU A 41 15.17 -10.88 -10.26
N THR A 42 15.63 -10.20 -9.21
CA THR A 42 14.77 -9.71 -8.13
C THR A 42 14.94 -8.21 -7.90
N SER A 43 13.90 -7.55 -7.42
CA SER A 43 13.94 -6.11 -7.14
C SER A 43 14.47 -5.82 -5.74
N VAL A 44 15.52 -5.01 -5.65
CA VAL A 44 16.07 -4.52 -4.37
C VAL A 44 16.31 -3.01 -4.47
N ASN A 45 15.64 -2.23 -3.66
CA ASN A 45 15.78 -0.76 -3.62
C ASN A 45 15.67 -0.08 -4.99
N GLY A 46 14.74 -0.55 -5.81
CA GLY A 46 14.50 -0.01 -7.17
C GLY A 46 15.45 -0.52 -8.25
N ASN A 47 16.44 -1.35 -7.90
CA ASN A 47 17.37 -1.98 -8.83
C ASN A 47 17.00 -3.43 -9.08
N TRP A 48 17.35 -3.96 -10.25
CA TRP A 48 17.22 -5.37 -10.56
C TRP A 48 18.54 -6.08 -10.32
N LEU A 49 18.53 -7.07 -9.43
CA LEU A 49 19.69 -7.88 -9.10
C LEU A 49 19.53 -9.26 -9.72
N PHE A 50 20.59 -9.73 -10.35
CA PHE A 50 20.69 -11.08 -10.88
C PHE A 50 20.56 -12.11 -9.74
N VAL A 51 19.74 -13.14 -9.96
CA VAL A 51 19.55 -14.28 -9.06
C VAL A 51 20.17 -15.53 -9.69
N ASP A 52 19.69 -15.89 -10.90
CA ASP A 52 20.15 -17.09 -11.59
C ASP A 52 19.90 -16.99 -13.11
N SER A 53 20.47 -17.92 -13.87
CA SER A 53 20.18 -18.08 -15.30
C SER A 53 20.09 -19.55 -15.68
N VAL A 54 19.23 -19.83 -16.66
CA VAL A 54 19.04 -21.19 -17.18
C VAL A 54 19.02 -21.17 -18.70
N VAL A 55 19.62 -22.18 -19.31
CA VAL A 55 19.48 -22.45 -20.74
C VAL A 55 18.28 -23.38 -20.92
N THR A 56 17.35 -23.02 -21.82
CA THR A 56 16.20 -23.86 -22.10
C THR A 56 16.60 -25.19 -22.73
N SER A 57 15.85 -26.26 -22.44
CA SER A 57 16.00 -27.55 -23.07
C SER A 57 14.66 -27.99 -23.66
N GLY A 58 14.60 -28.08 -24.98
CA GLY A 58 13.34 -28.29 -25.69
C GLY A 58 12.30 -27.22 -25.39
N GLY A 59 12.74 -25.98 -25.13
CA GLY A 59 11.86 -24.87 -24.73
C GLY A 59 11.48 -24.85 -23.25
N ASN A 60 11.83 -25.87 -22.46
CA ASN A 60 11.52 -25.93 -21.02
C ASN A 60 12.59 -25.22 -20.19
N PHE A 61 12.17 -24.65 -19.06
CA PHE A 61 13.08 -24.06 -18.06
C PHE A 61 12.59 -24.31 -16.64
N SER A 62 13.52 -24.24 -15.68
CA SER A 62 13.18 -24.34 -14.24
C SER A 62 14.29 -23.69 -13.41
N PHE A 63 13.88 -22.77 -12.52
CA PHE A 63 14.69 -22.23 -11.44
C PHE A 63 14.20 -22.78 -10.10
N SER A 64 15.12 -22.91 -9.13
CA SER A 64 14.80 -23.37 -7.77
C SER A 64 15.71 -22.66 -6.78
N GLU A 65 15.20 -21.61 -6.14
CA GLU A 65 15.96 -20.68 -5.33
C GLU A 65 15.43 -20.61 -3.89
N GLU A 66 16.26 -20.13 -2.97
CA GLU A 66 15.87 -19.94 -1.58
C GLU A 66 14.68 -18.94 -1.48
N ALA A 67 13.69 -19.30 -0.66
CA ALA A 67 12.52 -18.45 -0.45
C ALA A 67 12.95 -17.11 0.16
N PRO A 68 12.39 -15.98 -0.31
CA PRO A 68 12.69 -14.67 0.24
C PRO A 68 12.16 -14.55 1.67
N GLN A 69 12.87 -13.80 2.51
CA GLN A 69 12.44 -13.51 3.89
C GLN A 69 11.14 -12.69 3.93
N TYR A 70 10.93 -11.85 2.91
CA TYR A 70 9.73 -11.04 2.71
C TYR A 70 9.23 -11.22 1.27
N PRO A 71 7.90 -11.11 1.02
CA PRO A 71 7.38 -11.14 -0.34
C PRO A 71 8.15 -10.19 -1.24
N ASN A 72 8.55 -10.61 -2.43
CA ASN A 72 9.32 -9.74 -3.33
C ASN A 72 8.88 -9.91 -4.78
N ILE A 73 9.24 -8.92 -5.62
CA ILE A 73 8.99 -8.95 -7.06
C ILE A 73 10.21 -9.53 -7.76
N TYR A 74 9.93 -10.50 -8.60
CA TYR A 74 10.90 -11.11 -9.51
C TYR A 74 10.54 -10.82 -10.95
N ARG A 75 11.49 -11.00 -11.85
CA ARG A 75 11.24 -10.99 -13.27
C ARG A 75 11.98 -12.11 -13.98
N LEU A 76 11.31 -12.70 -14.95
CA LEU A 76 11.92 -13.60 -15.93
C LEU A 76 12.30 -12.76 -17.15
N GLY A 77 13.59 -12.70 -17.44
CA GLY A 77 14.18 -11.89 -18.50
C GLY A 77 14.62 -12.71 -19.70
N TYR A 78 14.33 -12.20 -20.89
CA TYR A 78 14.91 -12.63 -22.16
C TYR A 78 15.24 -11.41 -23.01
N ARG A 79 16.52 -11.19 -23.34
CA ARG A 79 16.99 -9.97 -24.00
C ARG A 79 16.53 -8.73 -23.23
N ASN A 80 15.70 -7.86 -23.87
CA ASN A 80 15.16 -6.64 -23.26
C ASN A 80 13.69 -6.80 -22.81
N GLU A 81 13.14 -8.01 -22.86
CA GLU A 81 11.77 -8.29 -22.46
C GLU A 81 11.73 -8.96 -21.09
N ASN A 82 10.73 -8.62 -20.28
CA ASN A 82 10.61 -9.10 -18.92
C ASN A 82 9.16 -9.44 -18.57
N ILE A 83 8.98 -10.57 -17.88
CA ILE A 83 7.72 -10.99 -17.26
C ILE A 83 7.87 -10.84 -15.75
N TYR A 84 7.02 -10.02 -15.12
CA TYR A 84 7.07 -9.73 -13.69
C TYR A 84 6.11 -10.60 -12.90
N PHE A 85 6.54 -11.07 -11.72
CA PHE A 85 5.73 -11.88 -10.82
C PHE A 85 6.18 -11.74 -9.38
N PRO A 86 5.28 -11.95 -8.40
CA PRO A 86 5.62 -11.94 -6.99
C PRO A 86 6.05 -13.35 -6.54
N ILE A 87 6.96 -13.40 -5.58
CA ILE A 87 7.23 -14.58 -4.75
C ILE A 87 7.00 -14.18 -3.30
N ASP A 88 6.10 -14.88 -2.61
CA ASP A 88 5.78 -14.61 -1.20
C ASP A 88 6.59 -15.49 -0.26
N SER A 89 6.71 -16.76 -0.57
CA SER A 89 7.46 -17.73 0.23
C SER A 89 7.96 -18.88 -0.65
N ILE A 90 7.48 -20.08 -0.42
CA ILE A 90 7.79 -21.29 -1.20
C ILE A 90 6.87 -21.46 -2.41
N ASP A 91 6.55 -20.38 -3.07
CA ASP A 91 5.68 -20.39 -4.26
C ASP A 91 6.23 -21.29 -5.37
N ASN A 92 5.31 -21.85 -6.15
CA ASN A 92 5.63 -22.61 -7.35
C ASN A 92 4.93 -21.92 -8.54
N ILE A 93 5.68 -21.07 -9.25
CA ILE A 93 5.16 -20.26 -10.35
C ILE A 93 5.44 -20.97 -11.69
N GLU A 94 4.38 -21.18 -12.47
CA GLU A 94 4.47 -21.69 -13.84
C GLU A 94 4.23 -20.57 -14.82
N ILE A 95 5.17 -20.36 -15.76
CA ILE A 95 5.10 -19.33 -16.81
C ILE A 95 5.29 -20.01 -18.16
N ASN A 96 4.26 -19.89 -19.03
CA ASN A 96 4.35 -20.36 -20.40
C ASN A 96 4.21 -19.19 -21.36
N THR A 97 5.13 -19.07 -22.31
CA THR A 97 5.21 -17.96 -23.26
C THR A 97 5.75 -18.42 -24.60
N THR A 98 5.84 -17.51 -25.57
CA THR A 98 6.49 -17.71 -26.86
C THR A 98 7.75 -16.85 -26.99
N LEU A 99 8.74 -17.26 -27.75
CA LEU A 99 9.96 -16.47 -27.95
C LEU A 99 9.67 -15.16 -28.69
N ALA A 100 8.68 -15.17 -29.61
CA ALA A 100 8.30 -14.02 -30.41
C ALA A 100 7.48 -12.97 -29.64
N GLY A 101 6.73 -13.40 -28.61
CA GLY A 101 5.86 -12.53 -27.82
C GLY A 101 6.19 -12.63 -26.32
N PHE A 102 7.45 -12.70 -25.94
CA PHE A 102 7.91 -13.12 -24.62
C PHE A 102 7.18 -12.42 -23.47
N ALA A 103 7.11 -11.11 -23.46
CA ALA A 103 6.46 -10.32 -22.41
C ALA A 103 4.97 -10.01 -22.69
N ASN A 104 4.43 -10.43 -23.84
CA ASN A 104 3.07 -10.11 -24.26
C ASN A 104 2.13 -11.33 -24.23
N ASP A 105 2.61 -12.47 -24.76
CA ASP A 105 1.80 -13.67 -24.98
C ASP A 105 2.11 -14.77 -23.97
N TYR A 106 2.16 -14.42 -22.69
CA TYR A 106 2.43 -15.39 -21.63
C TYR A 106 1.20 -15.73 -20.79
N THR A 107 1.22 -16.90 -20.17
CA THR A 107 0.31 -17.29 -19.11
C THR A 107 1.07 -17.56 -17.83
N MET A 108 0.42 -17.35 -16.69
CA MET A 108 1.03 -17.53 -15.38
C MET A 108 0.05 -18.21 -14.42
N ARG A 109 0.57 -19.15 -13.63
CA ARG A 109 -0.16 -19.88 -12.59
C ARG A 109 0.74 -20.01 -11.35
N GLY A 110 0.17 -20.48 -10.23
CA GLY A 110 0.91 -20.86 -9.01
C GLY A 110 0.54 -20.07 -7.79
N SER A 111 0.19 -18.78 -7.90
CA SER A 111 -0.41 -18.01 -6.81
C SER A 111 -1.43 -17.00 -7.33
N ASP A 112 -2.37 -16.61 -6.46
CA ASP A 112 -3.41 -15.61 -6.83
C ASP A 112 -2.77 -14.25 -7.15
N ASN A 113 -1.73 -13.86 -6.41
CA ASN A 113 -0.98 -12.64 -6.65
C ASN A 113 -0.27 -12.66 -8.01
N ALA A 114 0.31 -13.79 -8.42
CA ALA A 114 0.95 -13.96 -9.72
C ALA A 114 -0.06 -13.80 -10.86
N VAL A 115 -1.21 -14.47 -10.75
CA VAL A 115 -2.30 -14.38 -11.74
C VAL A 115 -2.86 -12.96 -11.80
N LYS A 116 -3.01 -12.30 -10.64
CA LYS A 116 -3.48 -10.90 -10.56
C LYS A 116 -2.49 -9.96 -11.24
N MET A 117 -1.19 -10.08 -10.96
CA MET A 117 -0.15 -9.26 -11.62
C MET A 117 -0.12 -9.47 -13.13
N MET A 118 -0.19 -10.72 -13.62
CA MET A 118 -0.27 -11.02 -15.05
C MET A 118 -1.44 -10.28 -15.73
N LYS A 119 -2.63 -10.33 -15.13
CA LYS A 119 -3.82 -9.65 -15.67
C LYS A 119 -3.63 -8.13 -15.73
N ILE A 120 -3.06 -7.56 -14.68
CA ILE A 120 -2.73 -6.14 -14.59
C ILE A 120 -1.73 -5.76 -15.67
N ASP A 121 -0.65 -6.51 -15.84
CA ASP A 121 0.40 -6.21 -16.81
C ASP A 121 -0.10 -6.29 -18.25
N LYS A 122 -0.89 -7.29 -18.57
CA LYS A 122 -1.50 -7.41 -19.91
C LYS A 122 -2.45 -6.24 -20.22
N GLN A 123 -3.22 -5.78 -19.23
CA GLN A 123 -4.10 -4.63 -19.43
C GLN A 123 -3.30 -3.32 -19.51
N ALA A 124 -2.27 -3.16 -18.67
CA ALA A 124 -1.35 -2.04 -18.70
C ALA A 124 -0.63 -1.92 -20.05
N ALA A 125 -0.17 -3.05 -20.60
CA ALA A 125 0.49 -3.09 -21.91
C ALA A 125 -0.44 -2.63 -23.05
N LYS A 126 -1.73 -2.97 -22.99
CA LYS A 126 -2.73 -2.48 -23.98
C LYS A 126 -2.87 -0.97 -23.92
N PHE A 127 -2.99 -0.38 -22.73
CA PHE A 127 -3.06 1.07 -22.57
C PHE A 127 -1.76 1.76 -22.99
N ALA A 128 -0.61 1.20 -22.62
CA ALA A 128 0.69 1.72 -23.02
C ALA A 128 0.87 1.73 -24.53
N LYS A 129 0.50 0.64 -25.23
CA LYS A 129 0.54 0.53 -26.68
C LYS A 129 -0.40 1.51 -27.38
N ALA A 130 -1.56 1.77 -26.79
CA ALA A 130 -2.51 2.76 -27.31
C ALA A 130 -2.12 4.21 -26.99
N GLY A 131 -1.12 4.45 -26.14
CA GLY A 131 -0.78 5.78 -25.59
C GLY A 131 -1.91 6.35 -24.73
N ASP A 132 -2.83 5.51 -24.25
CA ASP A 132 -4.05 5.91 -23.58
C ASP A 132 -3.88 5.88 -22.05
N THR A 133 -3.88 7.05 -21.46
CA THR A 133 -3.87 7.26 -20.00
C THR A 133 -4.98 8.21 -19.53
N SER A 134 -6.00 8.44 -20.35
CA SER A 134 -7.05 9.44 -20.08
C SER A 134 -8.46 9.03 -20.52
N SER A 135 -8.64 7.90 -21.23
CA SER A 135 -9.97 7.43 -21.60
C SER A 135 -10.78 6.97 -20.39
N ASP A 136 -12.10 6.97 -20.52
CA ASP A 136 -13.02 6.41 -19.51
C ASP A 136 -12.68 4.95 -19.19
N ALA A 137 -12.23 4.19 -20.18
CA ALA A 137 -11.84 2.79 -19.99
C ALA A 137 -10.59 2.68 -19.11
N TYR A 138 -9.58 3.52 -19.34
CA TYR A 138 -8.39 3.61 -18.51
C TYR A 138 -8.73 4.06 -17.08
N LEU A 139 -9.54 5.13 -16.95
CA LEU A 139 -9.92 5.68 -15.64
C LEU A 139 -10.72 4.68 -14.81
N LYS A 140 -11.67 3.95 -15.40
CA LYS A 140 -12.41 2.89 -14.73
C LYS A 140 -11.51 1.73 -14.29
N TRP A 141 -10.58 1.32 -15.14
CA TRP A 141 -9.62 0.28 -14.79
C TRP A 141 -8.71 0.72 -13.64
N LYS A 142 -8.20 1.94 -13.66
CA LYS A 142 -7.36 2.50 -12.59
C LYS A 142 -8.15 2.62 -11.28
N ASP A 143 -9.40 3.06 -11.34
CA ASP A 143 -10.30 3.13 -10.18
C ASP A 143 -10.53 1.76 -9.55
N GLN A 144 -10.80 0.74 -10.36
CA GLN A 144 -10.92 -0.64 -9.88
C GLN A 144 -9.63 -1.14 -9.21
N LEU A 145 -8.46 -0.84 -9.78
CA LEU A 145 -7.16 -1.16 -9.17
C LEU A 145 -6.99 -0.45 -7.82
N SER A 146 -7.40 0.80 -7.72
CA SER A 146 -7.33 1.58 -6.49
C SER A 146 -8.20 0.98 -5.39
N HIS A 147 -9.42 0.55 -5.71
CA HIS A 147 -10.30 -0.16 -4.78
C HIS A 147 -9.68 -1.49 -4.28
N ASP A 148 -9.10 -2.26 -5.20
CA ASP A 148 -8.46 -3.54 -4.83
C ASP A 148 -7.19 -3.35 -4.02
N LEU A 149 -6.45 -2.27 -4.27
CA LEU A 149 -5.25 -1.90 -3.54
C LEU A 149 -5.57 -1.49 -2.10
N VAL A 150 -6.66 -0.73 -1.88
CA VAL A 150 -7.08 -0.32 -0.52
C VAL A 150 -7.54 -1.50 0.33
N LYS A 151 -8.00 -2.61 -0.27
CA LYS A 151 -8.36 -3.84 0.46
C LYS A 151 -7.14 -4.59 1.02
N ASP A 152 -5.98 -4.50 0.35
CA ASP A 152 -4.71 -5.11 0.77
C ASP A 152 -3.55 -4.13 0.54
N PRO A 153 -3.51 -3.00 1.26
CA PRO A 153 -2.54 -1.94 0.99
C PRO A 153 -1.11 -2.32 1.37
N ALA A 154 -0.91 -3.28 2.30
CA ALA A 154 0.40 -3.81 2.66
C ALA A 154 0.83 -5.02 1.81
N GLY A 155 0.05 -5.39 0.79
CA GLY A 155 0.30 -6.53 -0.09
C GLY A 155 1.37 -6.25 -1.14
N ILE A 156 1.97 -7.33 -1.64
CA ILE A 156 3.03 -7.24 -2.65
C ILE A 156 2.53 -6.66 -3.98
N VAL A 157 1.27 -6.92 -4.35
CA VAL A 157 0.67 -6.36 -5.56
C VAL A 157 0.46 -4.86 -5.41
N SER A 158 0.12 -4.36 -4.22
CA SER A 158 -0.01 -2.94 -3.94
C SER A 158 1.33 -2.22 -4.05
N PHE A 159 2.40 -2.80 -3.49
CA PHE A 159 3.77 -2.32 -3.69
C PHE A 159 4.13 -2.25 -5.18
N TYR A 160 3.83 -3.30 -5.94
CA TYR A 160 4.09 -3.35 -7.38
C TYR A 160 3.36 -2.23 -8.13
N LEU A 161 2.06 -2.02 -7.83
CA LEU A 161 1.23 -1.03 -8.50
C LEU A 161 1.70 0.41 -8.26
N ILE A 162 2.11 0.75 -7.04
CA ILE A 162 2.64 2.09 -6.73
C ILE A 162 3.89 2.42 -7.54
N ASN A 163 4.66 1.39 -7.91
CA ASN A 163 5.91 1.55 -8.68
C ASN A 163 5.73 1.32 -10.18
N LYS A 164 4.49 1.07 -10.64
CA LYS A 164 4.23 0.75 -12.04
C LYS A 164 4.10 1.98 -12.92
N TYR A 165 4.61 1.85 -14.15
CA TYR A 165 4.47 2.84 -15.22
C TYR A 165 3.58 2.30 -16.35
N ILE A 166 2.83 3.20 -16.99
CA ILE A 166 2.10 2.98 -18.23
C ILE A 166 2.76 3.84 -19.30
N GLY A 167 3.58 3.22 -20.15
CA GLY A 167 4.53 3.97 -20.97
C GLY A 167 5.50 4.75 -20.09
N ASN A 168 5.55 6.07 -20.27
CA ASN A 168 6.43 6.96 -19.51
C ASN A 168 5.74 7.65 -18.31
N LYS A 169 4.48 7.31 -18.01
CA LYS A 169 3.73 7.92 -16.90
C LYS A 169 3.59 6.94 -15.74
N PRO A 170 3.80 7.38 -14.49
CA PRO A 170 3.50 6.54 -13.35
C PRO A 170 2.00 6.21 -13.31
N LEU A 171 1.65 4.99 -12.94
CA LEU A 171 0.25 4.60 -12.76
C LEU A 171 -0.39 5.41 -11.63
N TYR A 172 0.34 5.64 -10.54
CA TYR A 172 -0.03 6.51 -9.44
C TYR A 172 0.95 7.69 -9.37
N ASP A 173 0.48 8.87 -9.77
CA ASP A 173 1.26 10.10 -9.77
C ASP A 173 1.19 10.76 -8.39
N PRO A 174 2.32 10.96 -7.70
CA PRO A 174 2.31 11.62 -6.39
C PRO A 174 1.84 13.09 -6.45
N LEU A 175 1.76 13.71 -7.62
CA LEU A 175 1.25 15.08 -7.79
C LEU A 175 -0.27 15.10 -8.01
N ASP A 176 -0.88 14.01 -8.42
CA ASP A 176 -2.34 13.89 -8.48
C ASP A 176 -2.95 13.67 -7.08
N ASN A 177 -4.08 14.34 -6.80
CA ASN A 177 -4.69 14.29 -5.47
C ASN A 177 -5.25 12.92 -5.09
N LYS A 178 -5.85 12.19 -6.04
CA LYS A 178 -6.44 10.87 -5.79
C LYS A 178 -5.33 9.83 -5.63
N ASP A 179 -4.36 9.88 -6.54
CA ASP A 179 -3.22 8.97 -6.54
C ASP A 179 -2.36 9.11 -5.29
N PHE A 180 -2.13 10.35 -4.84
CA PHE A 180 -1.37 10.62 -3.63
C PHE A 180 -1.99 9.99 -2.38
N LYS A 181 -3.32 9.99 -2.28
CA LYS A 181 -4.04 9.30 -1.18
C LYS A 181 -3.80 7.79 -1.21
N ILE A 182 -3.79 7.20 -2.41
CA ILE A 182 -3.51 5.78 -2.61
C ILE A 182 -2.07 5.45 -2.21
N ILE A 183 -1.10 6.27 -2.65
CA ILE A 183 0.31 6.13 -2.24
C ILE A 183 0.43 6.22 -0.72
N GLY A 184 -0.24 7.19 -0.09
CA GLY A 184 -0.27 7.36 1.36
C GLY A 184 -0.88 6.17 2.11
N ALA A 185 -1.96 5.59 1.59
CA ALA A 185 -2.58 4.40 2.17
C ALA A 185 -1.63 3.20 2.17
N VAL A 186 -0.89 2.99 1.06
CA VAL A 186 0.11 1.91 0.97
C VAL A 186 1.29 2.18 1.92
N ALA A 187 1.86 3.39 1.90
CA ALA A 187 2.98 3.75 2.76
C ALA A 187 2.62 3.59 4.26
N ASN A 188 1.42 4.03 4.65
CA ASN A 188 0.91 3.87 6.02
C ASN A 188 0.73 2.40 6.39
N ALA A 189 0.18 1.58 5.49
CA ALA A 189 -0.01 0.16 5.74
C ALA A 189 1.33 -0.58 5.90
N PHE A 190 2.33 -0.26 5.08
CA PHE A 190 3.69 -0.81 5.24
C PHE A 190 4.29 -0.38 6.58
N ALA A 191 4.20 0.89 6.95
CA ALA A 191 4.71 1.40 8.23
C ALA A 191 4.08 0.70 9.44
N ASN A 192 2.79 0.37 9.39
CA ASN A 192 2.06 -0.24 10.49
C ASN A 192 2.16 -1.77 10.53
N PHE A 193 2.15 -2.43 9.37
CA PHE A 193 2.02 -3.90 9.30
C PHE A 193 3.27 -4.63 8.78
N ARG A 194 4.25 -3.89 8.23
CA ARG A 194 5.47 -4.42 7.62
C ARG A 194 6.73 -3.73 8.15
N GLN A 195 6.78 -3.40 9.44
CA GLN A 195 7.84 -2.57 10.04
C GLN A 195 9.27 -3.08 9.77
N ASN A 196 9.47 -4.40 9.74
CA ASN A 196 10.77 -5.03 9.48
C ASN A 196 11.04 -5.33 8.00
N ASP A 197 10.11 -5.02 7.12
CA ASP A 197 10.27 -5.21 5.68
C ASP A 197 11.13 -4.07 5.10
N PRO A 198 12.23 -4.36 4.38
CA PRO A 198 13.13 -3.33 3.84
C PRO A 198 12.44 -2.36 2.87
N ARG A 199 11.31 -2.77 2.27
CA ARG A 199 10.52 -1.89 1.39
C ARG A 199 9.72 -0.83 2.14
N THR A 200 9.55 -0.98 3.45
CA THR A 200 8.82 0.00 4.26
C THR A 200 9.47 1.36 4.23
N SER A 201 10.79 1.44 4.41
CA SER A 201 11.52 2.71 4.30
C SER A 201 11.34 3.34 2.92
N TYR A 202 11.47 2.55 1.86
CA TYR A 202 11.28 3.02 0.49
C TYR A 202 9.87 3.58 0.25
N MET A 203 8.82 2.89 0.72
CA MET A 203 7.43 3.36 0.56
C MET A 203 7.18 4.65 1.35
N VAL A 204 7.66 4.72 2.58
CA VAL A 204 7.55 5.92 3.42
C VAL A 204 8.30 7.09 2.80
N ASP A 205 9.51 6.87 2.28
CA ASP A 205 10.31 7.91 1.63
C ASP A 205 9.70 8.38 0.31
N THR A 206 9.14 7.46 -0.49
CA THR A 206 8.40 7.82 -1.71
C THR A 206 7.22 8.75 -1.39
N PHE A 207 6.47 8.42 -0.34
CA PHE A 207 5.37 9.26 0.12
C PHE A 207 5.87 10.62 0.64
N LYS A 208 6.92 10.66 1.48
CA LYS A 208 7.53 11.90 1.97
C LYS A 208 7.99 12.83 0.83
N GLN A 209 8.65 12.28 -0.19
CA GLN A 209 9.08 13.04 -1.35
C GLN A 209 7.89 13.61 -2.14
N GLY A 210 6.83 12.83 -2.30
CA GLY A 210 5.57 13.30 -2.87
C GLY A 210 4.98 14.47 -2.07
N LEU A 211 4.97 14.36 -0.75
CA LEU A 211 4.48 15.42 0.15
C LEU A 211 5.28 16.72 0.01
N ILE A 212 6.62 16.62 -0.02
CA ILE A 212 7.51 17.78 -0.19
C ILE A 212 7.25 18.47 -1.54
N ARG A 213 7.18 17.71 -2.64
CA ARG A 213 6.90 18.26 -3.98
C ARG A 213 5.56 18.98 -4.03
N ARG A 214 4.51 18.40 -3.45
CA ARG A 214 3.17 18.98 -3.38
C ARG A 214 3.14 20.29 -2.58
N ARG A 215 3.88 20.36 -1.45
CA ARG A 215 4.02 21.60 -0.66
C ARG A 215 4.74 22.70 -1.45
N MET A 216 5.76 22.37 -2.25
CA MET A 216 6.45 23.33 -3.11
C MET A 216 5.53 23.87 -4.22
N GLU A 217 4.64 23.03 -4.78
CA GLU A 217 3.70 23.45 -5.82
C GLU A 217 2.48 24.20 -5.25
N SER A 218 2.02 23.88 -4.02
CA SER A 218 0.86 24.52 -3.40
C SER A 218 1.11 25.97 -3.00
N ASN A 219 2.35 26.37 -2.79
CA ASN A 219 2.71 27.78 -2.63
C ASN A 219 2.40 28.64 -3.87
N GLN A 220 1.93 28.03 -4.97
CA GLN A 220 1.53 28.72 -6.20
C GLN A 220 0.04 28.70 -6.52
N ARG A 221 -0.81 27.91 -5.83
CA ARG A 221 -2.27 27.85 -6.14
C ARG A 221 -3.13 27.55 -4.92
N ASP A 222 -3.87 28.55 -4.46
CA ASP A 222 -5.03 28.35 -3.60
C ASP A 222 -6.23 27.82 -4.42
N THR A 223 -6.94 26.88 -3.83
CA THR A 223 -8.27 26.33 -4.12
C THR A 223 -8.30 24.87 -4.58
N ILE A 224 -8.72 23.99 -3.67
CA ILE A 224 -9.11 22.60 -4.01
C ILE A 224 -10.52 22.34 -3.47
N VAL A 225 -11.42 22.01 -4.40
CA VAL A 225 -12.77 21.51 -4.12
C VAL A 225 -12.68 20.01 -3.81
N ALA A 226 -13.21 19.58 -2.67
CA ALA A 226 -13.25 18.19 -2.26
C ALA A 226 -14.31 17.42 -3.07
N THR A 227 -13.89 16.40 -3.78
CA THR A 227 -14.76 15.38 -4.35
C THR A 227 -14.46 14.04 -3.68
N GLU A 228 -15.47 13.39 -3.13
CA GLU A 228 -15.56 12.05 -2.53
C GLU A 228 -14.22 11.39 -2.16
N ALA A 229 -13.76 11.62 -0.94
CA ALA A 229 -12.56 10.98 -0.42
C ALA A 229 -12.93 9.71 0.34
N LEU A 230 -12.43 8.55 -0.09
CA LEU A 230 -12.47 7.33 0.69
C LEU A 230 -11.84 7.58 2.07
N LEU A 231 -12.53 7.12 3.13
CA LEU A 231 -11.98 7.15 4.47
C LEU A 231 -10.76 6.23 4.54
N ILE A 232 -9.60 6.81 4.79
CA ILE A 232 -8.36 6.07 5.03
C ILE A 232 -8.21 5.90 6.53
N ASP A 233 -8.05 4.66 6.99
CA ASP A 233 -7.93 4.40 8.42
C ASP A 233 -6.66 5.02 9.01
N ILE A 234 -6.80 5.60 10.21
CA ILE A 234 -5.71 6.13 11.02
C ILE A 234 -5.66 5.30 12.31
N LYS A 235 -4.55 4.56 12.50
CA LYS A 235 -4.30 3.78 13.71
C LYS A 235 -3.15 4.37 14.48
N LEU A 236 -3.45 5.03 15.58
CA LEU A 236 -2.47 5.70 16.44
C LEU A 236 -2.81 5.47 17.91
N GLN A 237 -1.81 5.61 18.79
CA GLN A 237 -2.00 5.52 20.23
C GLN A 237 -2.60 6.81 20.79
N ASP A 238 -3.57 6.64 21.67
CA ASP A 238 -4.13 7.74 22.47
C ASP A 238 -3.26 8.06 23.69
N LYS A 239 -3.65 9.08 24.46
CA LYS A 239 -2.99 9.50 25.69
C LYS A 239 -2.91 8.44 26.81
N LYS A 240 -3.59 7.30 26.65
CA LYS A 240 -3.55 6.15 27.58
C LYS A 240 -2.76 4.98 27.00
N GLY A 241 -2.13 5.15 25.85
CA GLY A 241 -1.41 4.09 25.13
C GLY A 241 -2.30 3.08 24.41
N LYS A 242 -3.63 3.31 24.35
CA LYS A 242 -4.56 2.46 23.63
C LYS A 242 -4.55 2.81 22.14
N MET A 243 -4.46 1.80 21.27
CA MET A 243 -4.65 1.99 19.83
C MET A 243 -6.09 2.40 19.53
N GLN A 244 -6.24 3.50 18.80
CA GLN A 244 -7.50 4.00 18.29
C GLN A 244 -7.49 3.90 16.77
N SER A 245 -8.61 3.50 16.17
CA SER A 245 -8.82 3.42 14.72
C SER A 245 -9.90 4.41 14.33
N LEU A 246 -9.59 5.29 13.38
CA LEU A 246 -10.57 6.24 12.84
C LEU A 246 -11.73 5.50 12.16
N GLN A 247 -11.44 4.41 11.44
CA GLN A 247 -12.46 3.61 10.78
C GLN A 247 -13.41 2.96 11.78
N GLU A 248 -12.89 2.45 12.90
CA GLU A 248 -13.73 1.90 13.97
C GLU A 248 -14.65 2.95 14.58
N VAL A 249 -14.12 4.18 14.81
CA VAL A 249 -14.89 5.30 15.34
C VAL A 249 -15.96 5.75 14.36
N ALA A 250 -15.63 5.88 13.08
CA ALA A 250 -16.57 6.27 12.02
C ALA A 250 -17.67 5.23 11.78
N SER A 251 -17.38 3.94 11.99
CA SER A 251 -18.35 2.84 11.81
C SER A 251 -19.45 2.80 12.89
N GLN A 252 -19.31 3.57 13.97
CA GLN A 252 -20.32 3.62 15.05
C GLN A 252 -21.56 4.44 14.69
N GLY A 253 -21.65 5.01 13.48
CA GLY A 253 -22.80 5.81 13.02
C GLY A 253 -22.85 7.21 13.59
N ASN A 254 -21.74 7.70 14.14
CA ASN A 254 -21.55 9.08 14.57
C ASN A 254 -21.10 9.97 13.42
N VAL A 255 -21.36 11.28 13.53
CA VAL A 255 -20.62 12.28 12.75
C VAL A 255 -19.25 12.46 13.42
N VAL A 256 -18.16 12.35 12.67
CA VAL A 256 -16.82 12.47 13.24
C VAL A 256 -16.11 13.70 12.67
N VAL A 257 -15.60 14.56 13.56
CA VAL A 257 -14.65 15.60 13.20
C VAL A 257 -13.24 15.02 13.31
N LEU A 258 -12.63 14.71 12.17
CA LEU A 258 -11.20 14.39 12.09
C LEU A 258 -10.42 15.71 12.03
N ASN A 259 -9.65 16.02 13.07
CA ASN A 259 -8.85 17.25 13.16
C ASN A 259 -7.36 16.96 13.23
N PHE A 260 -6.58 17.60 12.36
CA PHE A 260 -5.11 17.59 12.42
C PHE A 260 -4.61 18.89 13.02
N THR A 261 -3.69 18.79 13.99
CA THR A 261 -3.17 19.92 14.73
C THR A 261 -1.76 19.65 15.28
N MET A 262 -1.15 20.67 15.90
CA MET A 262 -0.02 20.56 16.84
C MET A 262 -0.40 21.30 18.11
N GLN A 263 -0.19 20.71 19.28
CA GLN A 263 -0.56 21.30 20.56
C GLN A 263 0.43 22.38 21.05
N ASN A 264 1.67 22.36 20.54
CA ASN A 264 2.72 23.32 20.86
C ASN A 264 2.61 24.66 20.10
N GLN A 265 1.56 24.87 19.29
CA GLN A 265 1.36 26.08 18.52
C GLN A 265 0.54 27.14 19.28
N GLN A 266 0.75 28.43 18.99
CA GLN A 266 0.05 29.53 19.65
C GLN A 266 -1.48 29.48 19.46
N PHE A 267 -1.98 28.93 18.35
CA PHE A 267 -3.41 28.80 18.08
C PHE A 267 -4.09 27.67 18.87
N SER A 268 -3.35 26.72 19.42
CA SER A 268 -3.90 25.46 19.97
C SER A 268 -4.81 25.65 21.17
N PRO A 269 -4.58 26.58 22.12
CA PRO A 269 -5.52 26.83 23.20
C PRO A 269 -6.86 27.37 22.70
N ALA A 270 -6.86 28.22 21.64
CA ALA A 270 -8.11 28.74 21.03
C ALA A 270 -8.83 27.64 20.25
N LEU A 271 -8.10 26.82 19.49
CA LEU A 271 -8.64 25.67 18.79
C LEU A 271 -9.30 24.67 19.75
N ASN A 272 -8.63 24.30 20.83
CA ASN A 272 -9.17 23.35 21.81
C ASN A 272 -10.43 23.88 22.51
N ARG A 273 -10.52 25.20 22.76
CA ARG A 273 -11.78 25.82 23.25
C ARG A 273 -12.90 25.70 22.22
N LEU A 274 -12.65 26.05 20.96
CA LEU A 274 -13.63 25.92 19.88
C LEU A 274 -14.13 24.48 19.76
N LEU A 275 -13.21 23.50 19.72
CA LEU A 275 -13.56 22.09 19.63
C LEU A 275 -14.38 21.63 20.84
N ASN A 276 -14.05 22.13 22.03
CA ASN A 276 -14.77 21.79 23.25
C ASN A 276 -16.21 22.35 23.24
N ASP A 277 -16.41 23.57 22.76
CA ASP A 277 -17.72 24.17 22.62
C ASP A 277 -18.59 23.41 21.63
N VAL A 278 -18.05 23.07 20.47
CA VAL A 278 -18.71 22.24 19.44
C VAL A 278 -19.02 20.84 19.98
N TYR A 279 -18.06 20.21 20.64
CA TYR A 279 -18.24 18.86 21.20
C TYR A 279 -19.33 18.83 22.26
N ASN A 280 -19.28 19.73 23.22
CA ASN A 280 -20.30 19.80 24.28
C ASN A 280 -21.69 20.09 23.73
N LYS A 281 -21.81 20.89 22.69
CA LYS A 281 -23.07 21.23 22.02
C LYS A 281 -23.70 20.03 21.31
N TYR A 282 -22.87 19.16 20.69
CA TYR A 282 -23.36 18.15 19.76
C TYR A 282 -23.08 16.69 20.13
N LYS A 283 -22.29 16.39 21.17
CA LYS A 283 -21.99 15.02 21.58
C LYS A 283 -23.25 14.18 21.86
N SER A 284 -24.28 14.76 22.43
CA SER A 284 -25.55 14.07 22.70
C SER A 284 -26.35 13.78 21.40
N ARG A 285 -26.00 14.43 20.29
CA ARG A 285 -26.57 14.22 18.96
C ARG A 285 -25.74 13.28 18.10
N GLY A 286 -24.70 12.68 18.67
CA GLY A 286 -23.82 11.73 17.96
C GLY A 286 -22.65 12.40 17.26
N LEU A 287 -22.07 13.46 17.83
CA LEU A 287 -20.78 14.00 17.41
C LEU A 287 -19.64 13.30 18.17
N GLU A 288 -18.61 12.88 17.45
CA GLU A 288 -17.32 12.50 18.00
C GLU A 288 -16.20 13.34 17.38
N ILE A 289 -15.10 13.50 18.10
CA ILE A 289 -13.90 14.17 17.59
C ILE A 289 -12.72 13.19 17.65
N PHE A 290 -12.04 13.01 16.52
CA PHE A 290 -10.80 12.28 16.39
C PHE A 290 -9.68 13.27 16.06
N GLN A 291 -8.92 13.68 17.09
CA GLN A 291 -7.89 14.70 16.95
C GLN A 291 -6.51 14.04 16.80
N VAL A 292 -5.85 14.25 15.67
CA VAL A 292 -4.52 13.77 15.36
C VAL A 292 -3.52 14.91 15.62
N SER A 293 -2.65 14.70 16.57
CA SER A 293 -1.56 15.63 16.87
C SER A 293 -0.30 15.23 16.09
N LEU A 294 0.35 16.22 15.49
CA LEU A 294 1.62 16.10 14.79
C LEU A 294 2.79 16.62 15.64
N ASP A 295 2.63 16.61 16.97
CA ASP A 295 3.70 17.05 17.89
C ASP A 295 4.84 16.03 17.97
N ASP A 296 6.07 16.50 17.89
CA ASP A 296 7.28 15.67 18.04
C ASP A 296 7.48 15.21 19.49
N ASN A 297 7.15 16.09 20.46
CA ASN A 297 7.37 15.84 21.88
C ASN A 297 6.13 15.22 22.54
N GLU A 298 6.24 13.93 22.87
CA GLU A 298 5.15 13.16 23.49
C GLU A 298 4.75 13.70 24.86
N ALA A 299 5.71 14.08 25.73
CA ALA A 299 5.41 14.53 27.08
C ALA A 299 4.64 15.86 27.06
N GLN A 300 5.02 16.79 26.20
CA GLN A 300 4.31 18.05 26.00
C GLN A 300 2.91 17.84 25.44
N TRP A 301 2.78 16.94 24.44
CA TRP A 301 1.49 16.55 23.90
C TRP A 301 0.59 15.95 24.98
N MET A 302 1.06 14.96 25.76
CA MET A 302 0.30 14.34 26.83
C MET A 302 -0.23 15.35 27.86
N GLN A 303 0.59 16.32 28.23
CA GLN A 303 0.21 17.41 29.14
C GLN A 303 -0.90 18.28 28.51
N ALA A 304 -0.77 18.65 27.26
CA ALA A 304 -1.71 19.52 26.56
C ALA A 304 -3.10 18.86 26.36
N VAL A 305 -3.14 17.53 26.10
CA VAL A 305 -4.40 16.80 25.82
C VAL A 305 -5.00 16.12 27.05
N ALA A 306 -4.37 16.22 28.22
CA ALA A 306 -4.75 15.49 29.45
C ALA A 306 -6.25 15.60 29.78
N ASN A 307 -6.82 16.80 29.65
CA ASN A 307 -8.20 17.11 30.02
C ASN A 307 -9.17 17.20 28.83
N LEU A 308 -8.73 16.89 27.61
CA LEU A 308 -9.62 16.92 26.44
C LEU A 308 -10.59 15.72 26.48
N PRO A 309 -11.91 15.93 26.31
CA PRO A 309 -12.91 14.89 26.53
C PRO A 309 -13.12 13.94 25.32
N TRP A 310 -12.50 14.23 24.19
CA TRP A 310 -12.62 13.45 22.95
C TRP A 310 -11.38 12.58 22.69
N ILE A 311 -11.39 11.83 21.59
CA ILE A 311 -10.27 10.96 21.18
C ILE A 311 -9.11 11.83 20.68
N THR A 312 -7.98 11.75 21.37
CA THR A 312 -6.73 12.45 20.99
C THR A 312 -5.65 11.40 20.77
N VAL A 313 -5.04 11.41 19.58
CA VAL A 313 -3.95 10.52 19.20
C VAL A 313 -2.75 11.33 18.74
N ARG A 314 -1.55 10.75 18.81
CA ARG A 314 -0.32 11.40 18.35
C ARG A 314 0.34 10.60 17.24
N ASP A 315 0.69 11.28 16.14
CA ASP A 315 1.56 10.73 15.12
C ASP A 315 3.01 11.11 15.42
N PRO A 316 3.87 10.15 15.80
CA PRO A 316 5.26 10.43 16.17
C PRO A 316 6.12 10.94 15.01
N ASN A 317 5.64 10.81 13.76
CA ASN A 317 6.35 11.30 12.58
C ASN A 317 6.18 12.82 12.35
N GLY A 318 5.36 13.51 13.16
CA GLY A 318 5.22 14.97 13.13
C GLY A 318 4.85 15.49 11.74
N GLU A 319 5.65 16.42 11.22
CA GLU A 319 5.45 16.99 9.88
C GLU A 319 5.59 15.96 8.73
N TYR A 320 6.24 14.82 8.97
CA TYR A 320 6.38 13.71 8.03
C TYR A 320 5.31 12.62 8.20
N SER A 321 4.22 12.94 8.90
CA SER A 321 3.11 12.03 9.12
C SER A 321 2.55 11.50 7.80
N VAL A 322 2.59 10.16 7.67
CA VAL A 322 1.96 9.44 6.56
C VAL A 322 0.44 9.65 6.60
N ASN A 323 -0.13 9.70 7.82
CA ASN A 323 -1.56 9.93 8.01
C ASN A 323 -1.97 11.34 7.54
N ALA A 324 -1.23 12.37 7.95
CA ALA A 324 -1.49 13.74 7.50
C ALA A 324 -1.37 13.87 5.97
N GLY A 325 -0.39 13.20 5.38
CA GLY A 325 -0.21 13.20 3.94
C GLY A 325 -1.33 12.47 3.20
N ALA A 326 -1.79 11.32 3.70
CA ALA A 326 -2.91 10.57 3.11
C ALA A 326 -4.20 11.42 3.02
N TYR A 327 -4.40 12.32 3.98
CA TYR A 327 -5.49 13.30 3.99
C TYR A 327 -5.15 14.63 3.29
N ASN A 328 -3.99 14.72 2.64
CA ASN A 328 -3.53 15.95 1.99
C ASN A 328 -3.55 17.17 2.93
N VAL A 329 -3.05 16.97 4.17
CA VAL A 329 -2.93 18.02 5.17
C VAL A 329 -1.68 18.83 4.88
N THR A 330 -1.84 19.97 4.23
CA THR A 330 -0.74 20.90 3.88
C THR A 330 -0.56 22.01 4.88
N THR A 331 -1.61 22.33 5.65
CA THR A 331 -1.62 23.34 6.70
C THR A 331 -2.38 22.84 7.92
N ILE A 332 -2.06 23.34 9.08
CA ILE A 332 -2.76 23.08 10.34
C ILE A 332 -3.16 24.41 11.01
N PRO A 333 -4.30 24.44 11.72
CA PRO A 333 -5.24 23.34 11.93
C PRO A 333 -6.07 23.05 10.69
N LEU A 334 -6.41 21.79 10.48
CA LEU A 334 -7.31 21.36 9.41
C LEU A 334 -8.29 20.33 9.96
N ALA A 335 -9.54 20.36 9.51
CA ALA A 335 -10.52 19.37 9.89
C ALA A 335 -11.25 18.79 8.68
N PHE A 336 -11.79 17.57 8.86
CA PHE A 336 -12.70 16.91 7.94
C PHE A 336 -13.93 16.47 8.70
N ILE A 337 -15.09 16.55 8.05
CA ILE A 337 -16.32 15.96 8.56
C ILE A 337 -16.50 14.60 7.91
N ILE A 338 -16.66 13.58 8.74
CA ILE A 338 -17.01 12.22 8.33
C ILE A 338 -18.47 12.04 8.71
N GLY A 339 -19.32 11.74 7.73
CA GLY A 339 -20.75 11.51 7.91
C GLY A 339 -21.03 10.18 8.62
N ARG A 340 -22.30 9.96 9.01
CA ARG A 340 -22.75 8.74 9.70
C ARG A 340 -22.56 7.45 8.90
N ASN A 341 -22.41 7.56 7.60
CA ASN A 341 -22.08 6.45 6.68
C ASN A 341 -20.58 6.12 6.60
N GLY A 342 -19.72 6.86 7.35
CA GLY A 342 -18.28 6.68 7.33
C GLY A 342 -17.56 7.33 6.13
N GLU A 343 -18.23 8.17 5.34
CA GLU A 343 -17.61 8.88 4.21
C GLU A 343 -17.20 10.30 4.60
N ILE A 344 -16.13 10.80 4.01
CA ILE A 344 -15.72 12.21 4.19
C ILE A 344 -16.68 13.08 3.38
N VAL A 345 -17.47 13.89 4.08
CA VAL A 345 -18.50 14.74 3.47
C VAL A 345 -18.09 16.20 3.30
N GLU A 346 -17.15 16.71 4.10
CA GLU A 346 -16.64 18.06 3.96
C GLU A 346 -15.21 18.21 4.49
N ARG A 347 -14.41 19.06 3.82
CA ARG A 347 -13.11 19.53 4.31
C ARG A 347 -13.26 20.94 4.86
N VAL A 348 -12.90 21.13 6.12
CA VAL A 348 -13.03 22.41 6.84
C VAL A 348 -11.69 23.14 6.83
N SER A 349 -11.48 24.03 5.87
CA SER A 349 -10.24 24.82 5.79
C SER A 349 -10.28 26.04 6.74
N ASN A 350 -11.44 26.63 6.98
CA ASN A 350 -11.62 27.65 8.01
C ASN A 350 -12.27 27.04 9.26
N ILE A 351 -11.43 26.79 10.27
CA ILE A 351 -11.84 26.12 11.48
C ILE A 351 -12.87 26.92 12.31
N GLU A 352 -12.94 28.24 12.15
CA GLU A 352 -13.93 29.10 12.83
C GLU A 352 -15.38 28.80 12.39
N GLN A 353 -15.55 28.21 11.20
CA GLN A 353 -16.85 27.81 10.68
C GLN A 353 -17.28 26.40 11.11
N LEU A 354 -16.48 25.71 11.93
CA LEU A 354 -16.70 24.32 12.30
C LEU A 354 -18.08 24.08 12.91
N ASP A 355 -18.55 24.95 13.80
CA ASP A 355 -19.86 24.82 14.44
C ASP A 355 -21.01 24.80 13.41
N ALA A 356 -20.99 25.75 12.47
CA ALA A 356 -22.00 25.84 11.43
C ALA A 356 -21.96 24.65 10.45
N ILE A 357 -20.74 24.16 10.16
CA ILE A 357 -20.54 23.02 9.26
C ILE A 357 -21.00 21.73 9.92
N VAL A 358 -20.61 21.46 11.15
CA VAL A 358 -21.01 20.25 11.90
C VAL A 358 -22.55 20.18 12.04
N ALA A 359 -23.20 21.33 12.25
CA ALA A 359 -24.66 21.41 12.37
C ALA A 359 -25.42 20.89 11.14
N LYS A 360 -24.83 20.93 9.94
CA LYS A 360 -25.45 20.46 8.68
C LYS A 360 -25.55 18.92 8.61
N TYR A 361 -24.69 18.21 9.32
CA TYR A 361 -24.54 16.75 9.20
C TYR A 361 -25.09 15.99 10.40
N LEU A 362 -25.52 16.68 11.45
CA LEU A 362 -26.13 16.13 12.66
C LEU A 362 -27.66 16.16 12.61
#